data_10b7b3a14326f95aa4984cb557d8c147
#
_entry.id   10b7b3a14326f95aa4984cb557d8c147
#
_cell.length_a   1.000
_cell.length_b   1.000
_cell.length_c   1.000
_cell.angle_alpha   90.00
_cell.angle_beta   90.00
_cell.angle_gamma   90.00
#
_symmetry.space_group_name_H-M   'P 1'
#
loop_
_entity.id
_entity.type
_entity.pdbx_description
1 polymer ?
#
loop_
_entity_poly.entity_id
_entity_poly.type
_entity_poly.pdbx_seq_one_letter_code
_entity_poly.pdbx_strand_id
1 'polypeptide(L)'
;MLAAFLAAAAALVVVALLAIANARDFAADERRLDDWLADEHVQSKLSSTNDAALRGADRSTVTGDVHDPLAQARAIRASAHRRLDIVEGWSAAFAALALILAVFAGWTFHELLRERRQLIERLAAERNHDPLTGLPNRRFFADWIAFAIANARREGTHVGVLHVDINGCAAVAELHGGPAVEALLVEIARRFRAASREGDVFARLAPTEFALATPSANDARELALLAQRLRDVLNDPAQPPLADTPIGTSIGVAFFPEHADDSAGVLAAASAAMSAARRAGRNHLAFNAIAA
;
A
#
# COMPACT_ATOMS: atom_id res chain seq x y z
N MET A 1 -19.15 -2.79 -2.08
CA MET A 1 -18.50 -3.53 -3.17
C MET A 1 -19.25 -4.79 -3.60
N LEU A 2 -19.57 -5.69 -2.69
CA LEU A 2 -20.32 -6.91 -3.00
C LEU A 2 -21.68 -6.62 -3.66
N ALA A 3 -22.41 -5.60 -3.17
CA ALA A 3 -23.69 -5.19 -3.73
C ALA A 3 -23.59 -4.66 -5.18
N ALA A 4 -22.55 -3.89 -5.51
CA ALA A 4 -22.33 -3.40 -6.86
C ALA A 4 -21.93 -4.51 -7.84
N PHE A 5 -21.13 -5.47 -7.37
CA PHE A 5 -20.76 -6.65 -8.15
C PHE A 5 -21.98 -7.56 -8.39
N LEU A 6 -22.81 -7.77 -7.37
CA LEU A 6 -24.06 -8.53 -7.48
C LEU A 6 -25.07 -7.85 -8.42
N ALA A 7 -25.17 -6.51 -8.36
CA ALA A 7 -26.03 -5.76 -9.27
C ALA A 7 -25.56 -5.84 -10.73
N ALA A 8 -24.26 -5.76 -10.99
CA ALA A 8 -23.69 -5.92 -12.33
C ALA A 8 -23.87 -7.35 -12.87
N ALA A 9 -23.66 -8.35 -12.02
CA ALA A 9 -23.89 -9.76 -12.39
C ALA A 9 -25.39 -10.03 -12.68
N ALA A 10 -26.30 -9.49 -11.88
CA ALA A 10 -27.74 -9.59 -12.10
C ALA A 10 -28.17 -8.90 -13.39
N ALA A 11 -27.63 -7.72 -13.70
CA ALA A 11 -27.88 -7.02 -14.96
C ALA A 11 -27.43 -7.85 -16.18
N LEU A 12 -26.27 -8.47 -16.10
CA LEU A 12 -25.73 -9.34 -17.16
C LEU A 12 -26.61 -10.58 -17.40
N VAL A 13 -27.13 -11.18 -16.34
CA VAL A 13 -28.06 -12.33 -16.40
C VAL A 13 -29.37 -11.90 -17.05
N VAL A 14 -29.92 -10.73 -16.67
CA VAL A 14 -31.16 -10.21 -17.28
C VAL A 14 -30.99 -9.96 -18.78
N VAL A 15 -29.85 -9.38 -19.19
CA VAL A 15 -29.53 -9.17 -20.62
C VAL A 15 -29.43 -10.48 -21.37
N ALA A 16 -28.75 -11.47 -20.81
CA ALA A 16 -28.64 -12.79 -21.43
C ALA A 16 -30.00 -13.48 -21.58
N LEU A 17 -30.87 -13.39 -20.57
CA LEU A 17 -32.21 -13.93 -20.60
C LEU A 17 -33.10 -13.23 -21.63
N LEU A 18 -33.03 -11.91 -21.75
CA LEU A 18 -33.73 -11.13 -22.76
C LEU A 18 -33.23 -11.44 -24.17
N ALA A 19 -31.93 -11.61 -24.38
CA ALA A 19 -31.36 -12.03 -25.67
C ALA A 19 -31.82 -13.43 -26.08
N ILE A 20 -31.86 -14.38 -25.12
CA ILE A 20 -32.36 -15.77 -25.37
C ILE A 20 -33.87 -15.77 -25.68
N ALA A 21 -34.68 -15.01 -24.94
CA ALA A 21 -36.10 -14.89 -25.18
C ALA A 21 -36.38 -14.32 -26.59
N ASN A 22 -35.66 -13.27 -26.97
CA ASN A 22 -35.80 -12.63 -28.26
C ASN A 22 -35.33 -13.50 -29.44
N ALA A 23 -34.27 -14.29 -29.26
CA ALA A 23 -33.83 -15.29 -30.23
C ALA A 23 -34.85 -16.45 -30.42
N ARG A 24 -35.55 -16.85 -29.35
CA ARG A 24 -36.64 -17.84 -29.42
C ARG A 24 -37.86 -17.31 -30.17
N ASP A 25 -38.25 -16.05 -29.92
CA ASP A 25 -39.36 -15.38 -30.61
C ASP A 25 -39.05 -15.21 -32.11
N PHE A 26 -37.80 -14.82 -32.45
CA PHE A 26 -37.34 -14.72 -33.83
C PHE A 26 -37.42 -16.07 -34.55
N ALA A 27 -36.91 -17.15 -33.92
CA ALA A 27 -36.98 -18.51 -34.49
C ALA A 27 -38.42 -19.05 -34.59
N ALA A 28 -39.34 -18.56 -33.75
CA ALA A 28 -40.76 -18.91 -33.87
C ALA A 28 -41.44 -18.16 -35.01
N ASP A 29 -41.09 -16.88 -35.21
CA ASP A 29 -41.61 -16.07 -36.33
C ASP A 29 -41.07 -16.58 -37.68
N GLU A 30 -39.83 -17.03 -37.76
CA GLU A 30 -39.23 -17.66 -38.94
C GLU A 30 -39.98 -18.97 -39.32
N ARG A 31 -40.20 -19.83 -38.34
CA ARG A 31 -40.97 -21.07 -38.53
C ARG A 31 -42.39 -20.83 -38.98
N ARG A 32 -43.06 -19.82 -38.39
CA ARG A 32 -44.41 -19.42 -38.85
C ARG A 32 -44.43 -18.93 -40.28
N LEU A 33 -43.37 -18.24 -40.71
CA LEU A 33 -43.23 -17.78 -42.10
C LEU A 33 -43.00 -18.95 -43.05
N ASP A 34 -42.18 -19.91 -42.66
CA ASP A 34 -41.91 -21.11 -43.44
C ASP A 34 -43.16 -21.99 -43.56
N ASP A 35 -43.86 -22.24 -42.42
CA ASP A 35 -45.15 -22.96 -42.42
C ASP A 35 -46.19 -22.29 -43.27
N TRP A 36 -46.30 -20.94 -43.25
CA TRP A 36 -47.21 -20.16 -44.06
C TRP A 36 -46.84 -20.21 -45.55
N LEU A 37 -45.56 -20.20 -45.90
CA LEU A 37 -45.06 -20.33 -47.27
C LEU A 37 -45.26 -21.76 -47.81
N ALA A 38 -45.27 -22.76 -46.94
CA ALA A 38 -45.48 -24.17 -47.31
C ALA A 38 -46.97 -24.56 -47.47
N ASP A 39 -47.89 -23.68 -47.00
CA ASP A 39 -49.34 -23.90 -47.16
C ASP A 39 -49.72 -23.97 -48.63
N GLU A 40 -50.30 -25.12 -49.06
CA GLU A 40 -50.73 -25.40 -50.45
C GLU A 40 -51.67 -24.27 -50.98
N HIS A 41 -52.50 -23.70 -50.11
CA HIS A 41 -53.43 -22.63 -50.50
C HIS A 41 -52.70 -21.34 -50.82
N VAL A 42 -51.62 -21.01 -50.12
CA VAL A 42 -50.75 -19.86 -50.37
C VAL A 42 -49.94 -20.10 -51.65
N GLN A 43 -49.39 -21.27 -51.84
CA GLN A 43 -48.65 -21.66 -53.05
C GLN A 43 -49.53 -21.59 -54.29
N SER A 44 -50.78 -22.08 -54.21
CA SER A 44 -51.72 -22.04 -55.33
C SER A 44 -52.13 -20.59 -55.70
N LYS A 45 -52.28 -19.69 -54.71
CA LYS A 45 -52.54 -18.27 -54.92
C LYS A 45 -51.32 -17.53 -55.50
N LEU A 46 -50.14 -17.81 -55.04
CA LEU A 46 -48.91 -17.24 -55.58
C LEU A 46 -48.67 -17.69 -57.02
N SER A 47 -48.90 -18.95 -57.34
CA SER A 47 -48.79 -19.43 -58.70
C SER A 47 -49.83 -18.83 -59.63
N SER A 48 -51.11 -18.69 -59.21
CA SER A 48 -52.18 -18.08 -59.99
C SER A 48 -51.94 -16.59 -60.22
N THR A 49 -51.37 -15.87 -59.24
CA THR A 49 -51.03 -14.45 -59.36
C THR A 49 -49.86 -14.25 -60.34
N ASN A 50 -48.86 -15.13 -60.27
CA ASN A 50 -47.72 -15.12 -61.20
C ASN A 50 -48.14 -15.43 -62.62
N ASP A 51 -49.04 -16.41 -62.82
CA ASP A 51 -49.59 -16.77 -64.10
C ASP A 51 -50.49 -15.67 -64.68
N ALA A 52 -51.23 -14.91 -63.87
CA ALA A 52 -52.02 -13.76 -64.29
C ALA A 52 -51.10 -12.56 -64.69
N ALA A 53 -50.01 -12.37 -63.97
CA ALA A 53 -49.00 -11.34 -64.28
C ALA A 53 -48.26 -11.63 -65.60
N LEU A 54 -47.97 -12.91 -65.86
CA LEU A 54 -47.32 -13.39 -67.11
C LEU A 54 -48.26 -13.29 -68.35
N ARG A 55 -49.60 -13.36 -68.15
CA ARG A 55 -50.59 -13.28 -69.24
C ARG A 55 -51.06 -11.86 -69.54
N GLY A 56 -50.52 -10.84 -68.91
CA GLY A 56 -50.86 -9.44 -69.22
C GLY A 56 -52.30 -9.05 -68.87
N ALA A 57 -52.93 -9.74 -67.89
CA ALA A 57 -54.29 -9.39 -67.46
C ALA A 57 -54.33 -8.03 -66.76
N ASP A 58 -55.31 -7.27 -67.15
CA ASP A 58 -55.54 -5.91 -66.63
C ASP A 58 -55.72 -5.93 -65.10
N ARG A 59 -55.00 -5.07 -64.41
CA ARG A 59 -55.02 -4.90 -62.96
C ARG A 59 -56.37 -4.56 -62.34
N SER A 60 -57.41 -4.27 -63.19
CA SER A 60 -58.70 -3.82 -62.71
C SER A 60 -59.66 -4.95 -62.25
N THR A 61 -59.36 -6.22 -62.47
CA THR A 61 -60.26 -7.33 -62.16
C THR A 61 -59.95 -8.09 -60.93
N VAL A 62 -58.91 -7.73 -60.17
CA VAL A 62 -58.52 -8.41 -58.92
C VAL A 62 -58.79 -7.48 -57.72
N THR A 63 -60.03 -6.89 -57.65
CA THR A 63 -60.52 -6.16 -56.48
C THR A 63 -61.52 -7.03 -55.71
N GLY A 64 -61.07 -8.09 -55.11
CA GLY A 64 -61.78 -8.86 -54.09
C GLY A 64 -60.79 -9.15 -52.95
N ASP A 65 -61.00 -8.49 -51.84
CA ASP A 65 -60.50 -8.75 -50.44
C ASP A 65 -59.39 -9.82 -50.26
N VAL A 66 -58.32 -9.67 -51.04
CA VAL A 66 -57.14 -10.50 -50.95
C VAL A 66 -56.13 -9.73 -50.12
N HIS A 67 -56.02 -10.12 -48.85
CA HIS A 67 -54.83 -9.75 -48.09
C HIS A 67 -53.61 -10.15 -48.92
N ASP A 68 -52.89 -9.17 -49.45
CA ASP A 68 -51.70 -9.35 -50.29
C ASP A 68 -50.68 -10.15 -49.49
N PRO A 69 -50.44 -11.44 -49.83
CA PRO A 69 -49.54 -12.31 -49.08
C PRO A 69 -48.12 -11.74 -49.04
N LEU A 70 -47.69 -11.00 -50.05
CA LEU A 70 -46.41 -10.32 -50.10
C LEU A 70 -46.36 -9.13 -49.15
N ALA A 71 -47.47 -8.40 -48.95
CA ALA A 71 -47.54 -7.33 -47.96
C ALA A 71 -47.47 -7.88 -46.55
N GLN A 72 -48.06 -9.02 -46.26
CA GLN A 72 -48.00 -9.70 -44.95
C GLN A 72 -46.59 -10.22 -44.66
N ALA A 73 -45.92 -10.84 -45.62
CA ALA A 73 -44.54 -11.29 -45.49
C ALA A 73 -43.57 -10.09 -45.28
N ARG A 74 -43.76 -8.96 -45.97
CA ARG A 74 -42.97 -7.75 -45.76
C ARG A 74 -43.22 -7.15 -44.38
N ALA A 75 -44.44 -7.14 -43.86
CA ALA A 75 -44.76 -6.66 -42.51
C ALA A 75 -44.09 -7.51 -41.41
N ILE A 76 -44.11 -8.83 -41.57
CA ILE A 76 -43.44 -9.74 -40.63
C ILE A 76 -41.91 -9.52 -40.63
N ARG A 77 -41.29 -9.44 -41.82
CA ARG A 77 -39.83 -9.09 -41.91
C ARG A 77 -39.51 -7.76 -41.31
N ALA A 78 -40.31 -6.72 -41.58
CA ALA A 78 -40.07 -5.39 -41.01
C ALA A 78 -40.25 -5.32 -39.52
N SER A 79 -41.10 -6.15 -38.92
CA SER A 79 -41.25 -6.30 -37.45
C SER A 79 -40.06 -7.03 -36.83
N ALA A 80 -39.56 -8.07 -37.49
CA ALA A 80 -38.40 -8.82 -37.04
C ALA A 80 -37.12 -7.94 -37.04
N HIS A 81 -36.84 -7.18 -38.08
CA HIS A 81 -35.70 -6.27 -38.13
C HIS A 81 -35.78 -5.21 -37.04
N ARG A 82 -36.95 -4.59 -36.81
CA ARG A 82 -37.09 -3.60 -35.73
C ARG A 82 -36.83 -4.15 -34.33
N ARG A 83 -37.19 -5.43 -34.11
CA ARG A 83 -36.88 -6.11 -32.81
C ARG A 83 -35.40 -6.35 -32.66
N LEU A 84 -34.67 -6.74 -33.71
CA LEU A 84 -33.21 -6.91 -33.69
C LEU A 84 -32.48 -5.60 -33.37
N ASP A 85 -32.86 -4.50 -34.04
CA ASP A 85 -32.27 -3.17 -33.82
C ASP A 85 -32.42 -2.71 -32.33
N ILE A 86 -33.58 -2.99 -31.73
CA ILE A 86 -33.84 -2.67 -30.33
C ILE A 86 -32.92 -3.49 -29.41
N VAL A 87 -32.74 -4.80 -29.67
CA VAL A 87 -31.91 -5.70 -28.87
C VAL A 87 -30.44 -5.33 -28.98
N GLU A 88 -29.96 -5.03 -30.18
CA GLU A 88 -28.60 -4.54 -30.39
C GLU A 88 -28.34 -3.24 -29.65
N GLY A 89 -29.27 -2.30 -29.69
CA GLY A 89 -29.19 -1.03 -28.95
C GLY A 89 -29.09 -1.23 -27.43
N TRP A 90 -29.92 -2.10 -26.86
CA TRP A 90 -29.88 -2.41 -25.44
C TRP A 90 -28.61 -3.17 -25.05
N SER A 91 -28.13 -4.11 -25.87
CA SER A 91 -26.90 -4.86 -25.59
C SER A 91 -25.67 -3.92 -25.52
N ALA A 92 -25.58 -2.96 -26.43
CA ALA A 92 -24.53 -1.95 -26.44
C ALA A 92 -24.61 -1.04 -25.20
N ALA A 93 -25.81 -0.60 -24.80
CA ALA A 93 -26.01 0.22 -23.62
C ALA A 93 -25.60 -0.51 -22.32
N PHE A 94 -25.95 -1.79 -22.19
CA PHE A 94 -25.56 -2.60 -21.05
C PHE A 94 -24.06 -2.89 -21.02
N ALA A 95 -23.43 -3.14 -22.17
CA ALA A 95 -21.99 -3.31 -22.26
C ALA A 95 -21.24 -2.02 -21.82
N ALA A 96 -21.71 -0.86 -22.25
CA ALA A 96 -21.16 0.42 -21.83
C ALA A 96 -21.32 0.66 -20.32
N LEU A 97 -22.49 0.36 -19.75
CA LEU A 97 -22.75 0.48 -18.32
C LEU A 97 -21.84 -0.47 -17.51
N ALA A 98 -21.69 -1.73 -17.94
CA ALA A 98 -20.81 -2.70 -17.30
C ALA A 98 -19.35 -2.24 -17.30
N LEU A 99 -18.88 -1.64 -18.41
CA LEU A 99 -17.55 -1.08 -18.50
C LEU A 99 -17.35 0.10 -17.54
N ILE A 100 -18.32 1.02 -17.46
CA ILE A 100 -18.28 2.16 -16.53
C ILE A 100 -18.22 1.66 -15.08
N LEU A 101 -19.04 0.68 -14.72
CA LEU A 101 -19.04 0.10 -13.39
C LEU A 101 -17.73 -0.63 -13.07
N ALA A 102 -17.13 -1.33 -14.02
CA ALA A 102 -15.83 -1.98 -13.85
C ALA A 102 -14.71 -0.96 -13.64
N VAL A 103 -14.68 0.12 -14.41
CA VAL A 103 -13.71 1.22 -14.26
C VAL A 103 -13.89 1.89 -12.89
N PHE A 104 -15.12 2.20 -12.50
CA PHE A 104 -15.42 2.80 -11.22
C PHE A 104 -15.03 1.90 -10.05
N ALA A 105 -15.33 0.60 -10.13
CA ALA A 105 -14.92 -0.38 -9.12
C ALA A 105 -13.38 -0.51 -9.03
N GLY A 106 -12.70 -0.52 -10.16
CA GLY A 106 -11.23 -0.53 -10.22
C GLY A 106 -10.62 0.73 -9.60
N TRP A 107 -11.18 1.89 -9.88
CA TRP A 107 -10.73 3.15 -9.30
C TRP A 107 -10.93 3.20 -7.78
N THR A 108 -12.12 2.85 -7.28
CA THR A 108 -12.43 2.81 -5.84
C THR A 108 -11.58 1.78 -5.10
N PHE A 109 -11.33 0.61 -5.71
CA PHE A 109 -10.44 -0.40 -5.15
C PHE A 109 -9.00 0.10 -5.06
N HIS A 110 -8.51 0.78 -6.09
CA HIS A 110 -7.16 1.35 -6.10
C HIS A 110 -6.99 2.43 -5.01
N GLU A 111 -7.98 3.30 -4.84
CA GLU A 111 -7.96 4.34 -3.79
C GLU A 111 -7.94 3.72 -2.39
N LEU A 112 -8.76 2.70 -2.16
CA LEU A 112 -8.78 1.97 -0.88
C LEU A 112 -7.44 1.29 -0.57
N LEU A 113 -6.76 0.74 -1.59
CA LEU A 113 -5.42 0.15 -1.43
C LEU A 113 -4.36 1.21 -1.11
N ARG A 114 -4.47 2.42 -1.69
CA ARG A 114 -3.57 3.54 -1.39
C ARG A 114 -3.73 3.99 0.07
N GLU A 115 -4.96 4.19 0.53
CA GLU A 115 -5.23 4.57 1.92
C GLU A 115 -4.71 3.52 2.91
N ARG A 116 -4.93 2.24 2.62
CA ARG A 116 -4.38 1.16 3.46
C ARG A 116 -2.87 1.15 3.52
N ARG A 117 -2.18 1.37 2.39
CA ARG A 117 -0.71 1.44 2.35
C ARG A 117 -0.20 2.60 3.19
N GLN A 118 -0.77 3.80 3.03
CA GLN A 118 -0.40 4.97 3.82
C GLN A 118 -0.62 4.76 5.32
N LEU A 119 -1.72 4.10 5.70
CA LEU A 119 -1.97 3.78 7.11
C LEU A 119 -0.94 2.78 7.66
N ILE A 120 -0.61 1.72 6.90
CA ILE A 120 0.41 0.75 7.29
C ILE A 120 1.78 1.41 7.40
N GLU A 121 2.16 2.29 6.47
CA GLU A 121 3.42 3.03 6.49
C GLU A 121 3.50 3.97 7.70
N ARG A 122 2.42 4.69 8.04
CA ARG A 122 2.34 5.53 9.25
C ARG A 122 2.49 4.69 10.51
N LEU A 123 1.73 3.60 10.63
CA LEU A 123 1.84 2.68 11.77
C LEU A 123 3.22 2.01 11.87
N ALA A 124 3.87 1.73 10.74
CA ALA A 124 5.24 1.21 10.73
C ALA A 124 6.25 2.28 11.14
N ALA A 125 6.09 3.53 10.72
CA ALA A 125 6.92 4.65 11.14
C ALA A 125 6.78 4.89 12.64
N GLU A 126 5.58 4.93 13.20
CA GLU A 126 5.32 5.05 14.64
C GLU A 126 5.89 3.87 15.43
N ARG A 127 5.93 2.66 14.84
CA ARG A 127 6.50 1.48 15.51
C ARG A 127 8.02 1.46 15.55
N ASN A 128 8.69 2.20 14.67
CA ASN A 128 10.15 2.12 14.46
C ASN A 128 10.90 3.38 14.88
N HIS A 129 10.21 4.49 15.12
CA HIS A 129 10.81 5.78 15.48
C HIS A 129 10.25 6.31 16.80
N ASP A 130 11.08 7.11 17.49
CA ASP A 130 10.69 7.85 18.67
C ASP A 130 9.93 9.12 18.25
N PRO A 131 8.72 9.39 18.78
CA PRO A 131 7.88 10.49 18.31
C PRO A 131 8.43 11.88 18.69
N LEU A 132 9.26 11.99 19.74
CA LEU A 132 9.85 13.27 20.17
C LEU A 132 11.03 13.67 19.29
N THR A 133 11.96 12.75 19.06
CA THR A 133 13.23 13.06 18.41
C THR A 133 13.29 12.68 16.92
N GLY A 134 12.33 11.88 16.44
CA GLY A 134 12.34 11.32 15.09
C GLY A 134 13.44 10.27 14.84
N LEU A 135 14.23 9.94 15.85
CA LEU A 135 15.25 8.90 15.76
C LEU A 135 14.62 7.51 15.72
N PRO A 136 15.30 6.50 15.19
CA PRO A 136 14.98 5.10 15.44
C PRO A 136 14.73 4.83 16.93
N ASN A 137 13.73 4.00 17.24
CA ASN A 137 13.44 3.61 18.61
C ASN A 137 14.18 2.33 19.01
N ARG A 138 14.03 1.89 20.26
CA ARG A 138 14.65 0.67 20.81
C ARG A 138 14.41 -0.57 19.95
N ARG A 139 13.20 -0.73 19.42
CA ARG A 139 12.84 -1.90 18.62
C ARG A 139 13.62 -1.93 17.31
N PHE A 140 13.54 -0.85 16.54
CA PHE A 140 14.29 -0.73 15.28
C PHE A 140 15.79 -0.95 15.51
N PHE A 141 16.34 -0.36 16.57
CA PHE A 141 17.76 -0.47 16.90
C PHE A 141 18.20 -1.91 17.19
N ALA A 142 17.39 -2.66 17.96
CA ALA A 142 17.66 -4.06 18.24
C ALA A 142 17.61 -4.94 16.98
N ASP A 143 16.62 -4.73 16.13
CA ASP A 143 16.47 -5.46 14.86
C ASP A 143 17.65 -5.13 13.91
N TRP A 144 18.07 -3.87 13.85
CA TRP A 144 19.19 -3.43 13.03
C TRP A 144 20.52 -4.02 13.50
N ILE A 145 20.78 -4.03 14.83
CA ILE A 145 22.00 -4.65 15.37
C ILE A 145 22.03 -6.14 15.05
N ALA A 146 20.91 -6.86 15.17
CA ALA A 146 20.83 -8.27 14.81
C ALA A 146 21.21 -8.51 13.34
N PHE A 147 20.74 -7.65 12.44
CA PHE A 147 21.14 -7.68 11.02
C PHE A 147 22.63 -7.36 10.83
N ALA A 148 23.16 -6.32 11.49
CA ALA A 148 24.56 -5.94 11.40
C ALA A 148 25.49 -7.05 11.90
N ILE A 149 25.15 -7.70 13.02
CA ILE A 149 25.89 -8.85 13.57
C ILE A 149 25.87 -10.05 12.62
N ALA A 150 24.72 -10.34 11.99
CA ALA A 150 24.63 -11.41 11.00
C ALA A 150 25.56 -11.17 9.80
N ASN A 151 25.69 -9.91 9.36
CA ASN A 151 26.62 -9.53 8.30
C ASN A 151 28.07 -9.60 8.77
N ALA A 152 28.39 -9.01 9.93
CA ALA A 152 29.74 -9.02 10.51
C ALA A 152 30.27 -10.45 10.72
N ARG A 153 29.41 -11.38 11.15
CA ARG A 153 29.76 -12.80 11.28
C ARG A 153 30.15 -13.44 9.94
N ARG A 154 29.52 -13.04 8.84
CA ARG A 154 29.86 -13.57 7.50
C ARG A 154 31.15 -12.98 6.95
N GLU A 155 31.38 -11.71 7.27
CA GLU A 155 32.50 -10.93 6.72
C GLU A 155 33.74 -10.96 7.63
N GLY A 156 33.63 -11.51 8.84
CA GLY A 156 34.71 -11.51 9.84
C GLY A 156 35.01 -10.11 10.38
N THR A 157 33.98 -9.24 10.41
CA THR A 157 34.12 -7.85 10.89
C THR A 157 33.44 -7.70 12.28
N HIS A 158 33.51 -6.51 12.87
CA HIS A 158 33.01 -6.20 14.18
C HIS A 158 31.83 -5.22 14.11
N VAL A 159 30.96 -5.23 15.13
CA VAL A 159 29.92 -4.22 15.32
C VAL A 159 30.16 -3.54 16.66
N GLY A 160 30.35 -2.23 16.61
CA GLY A 160 30.50 -1.41 17.81
C GLY A 160 29.15 -0.85 18.26
N VAL A 161 28.89 -0.85 19.55
CA VAL A 161 27.69 -0.28 20.17
C VAL A 161 28.07 0.65 21.31
N LEU A 162 27.58 1.88 21.25
CA LEU A 162 27.66 2.88 22.32
C LEU A 162 26.27 3.05 22.92
N HIS A 163 26.16 2.95 24.24
CA HIS A 163 24.96 3.29 25.00
C HIS A 163 25.23 4.59 25.79
N VAL A 164 24.39 5.60 25.60
CA VAL A 164 24.59 6.95 26.10
C VAL A 164 23.42 7.36 26.98
N ASP A 165 23.67 7.72 28.22
CA ASP A 165 22.68 8.32 29.11
C ASP A 165 22.98 9.81 29.31
N ILE A 166 21.95 10.65 29.17
CA ILE A 166 22.03 12.10 29.35
C ILE A 166 21.77 12.43 30.81
N ASN A 167 22.77 12.95 31.48
CA ASN A 167 22.69 13.34 32.88
C ASN A 167 22.29 14.83 33.01
N GLY A 168 21.52 15.17 34.03
CA GLY A 168 21.11 16.56 34.33
C GLY A 168 19.72 16.94 33.85
N CYS A 169 19.02 16.08 33.11
CA CYS A 169 17.65 16.36 32.63
C CYS A 169 16.68 16.70 33.79
N ALA A 170 16.83 16.07 34.97
CA ALA A 170 15.99 16.37 36.12
C ALA A 170 16.16 17.82 36.60
N ALA A 171 17.39 18.32 36.66
CA ALA A 171 17.66 19.72 37.02
C ALA A 171 17.09 20.71 36.00
N VAL A 172 17.15 20.36 34.71
CA VAL A 172 16.50 21.18 33.67
C VAL A 172 14.99 21.20 33.86
N ALA A 173 14.36 20.04 34.18
CA ALA A 173 12.93 19.95 34.43
C ALA A 173 12.50 20.83 35.64
N GLU A 174 13.29 20.82 36.71
CA GLU A 174 13.04 21.64 37.92
C GLU A 174 13.17 23.14 37.64
N LEU A 175 14.15 23.55 36.83
CA LEU A 175 14.41 24.96 36.55
C LEU A 175 13.53 25.54 35.44
N HIS A 176 13.28 24.77 34.39
CA HIS A 176 12.70 25.26 33.15
C HIS A 176 11.44 24.48 32.69
N GLY A 177 11.04 23.44 33.43
CA GLY A 177 9.87 22.61 33.12
C GLY A 177 10.10 21.53 32.06
N GLY A 178 9.10 20.65 31.91
CA GLY A 178 9.15 19.52 30.98
C GLY A 178 9.40 19.89 29.51
N PRO A 179 8.74 20.90 28.96
CA PRO A 179 8.97 21.31 27.55
C PRO A 179 10.42 21.69 27.25
N ALA A 180 11.15 22.25 28.23
CA ALA A 180 12.58 22.57 28.07
C ALA A 180 13.42 21.29 27.94
N VAL A 181 13.09 20.24 28.69
CA VAL A 181 13.76 18.93 28.57
C VAL A 181 13.49 18.30 27.20
N GLU A 182 12.27 18.38 26.70
CA GLU A 182 11.92 17.86 25.37
C GLU A 182 12.71 18.59 24.26
N ALA A 183 12.74 19.91 24.31
CA ALA A 183 13.54 20.72 23.36
C ALA A 183 15.03 20.38 23.43
N LEU A 184 15.56 20.20 24.65
CA LEU A 184 16.93 19.78 24.88
C LEU A 184 17.23 18.41 24.24
N LEU A 185 16.37 17.40 24.44
CA LEU A 185 16.56 16.07 23.90
C LEU A 185 16.47 16.05 22.36
N VAL A 186 15.61 16.87 21.78
CA VAL A 186 15.54 17.06 20.32
C VAL A 186 16.83 17.65 19.77
N GLU A 187 17.38 18.67 20.45
CA GLU A 187 18.63 19.29 20.04
C GLU A 187 19.83 18.33 20.20
N ILE A 188 19.89 17.56 21.28
CA ILE A 188 20.89 16.50 21.48
C ILE A 188 20.81 15.48 20.35
N ALA A 189 19.61 15.00 20.01
CA ALA A 189 19.38 14.06 18.92
C ALA A 189 19.89 14.60 17.58
N ARG A 190 19.63 15.87 17.28
CA ARG A 190 20.10 16.54 16.07
C ARG A 190 21.64 16.60 16.02
N ARG A 191 22.27 16.98 17.11
CA ARG A 191 23.75 17.09 17.21
C ARG A 191 24.42 15.73 17.08
N PHE A 192 23.92 14.73 17.77
CA PHE A 192 24.46 13.36 17.71
C PHE A 192 24.33 12.79 16.29
N ARG A 193 23.20 13.02 15.63
CA ARG A 193 23.02 12.59 14.24
C ARG A 193 24.02 13.29 13.31
N ALA A 194 24.30 14.57 13.52
CA ALA A 194 25.29 15.31 12.72
C ALA A 194 26.72 14.85 12.97
N ALA A 195 27.02 14.29 14.15
CA ALA A 195 28.32 13.75 14.51
C ALA A 195 28.52 12.30 14.07
N SER A 196 27.45 11.59 13.69
CA SER A 196 27.46 10.20 13.22
C SER A 196 27.88 10.13 11.75
N ARG A 197 28.49 9.00 11.35
CA ARG A 197 28.87 8.75 9.95
C ARG A 197 27.70 8.17 9.14
N GLU A 198 27.83 8.20 7.83
CA GLU A 198 26.98 7.42 6.95
C GLU A 198 27.18 5.92 7.24
N GLY A 199 26.07 5.21 7.49
CA GLY A 199 26.09 3.81 7.90
C GLY A 199 25.94 3.58 9.40
N ASP A 200 26.21 4.60 10.26
CA ASP A 200 25.91 4.53 11.69
C ASP A 200 24.39 4.66 11.92
N VAL A 201 23.87 3.87 12.88
CA VAL A 201 22.48 4.01 13.32
C VAL A 201 22.47 4.58 14.73
N PHE A 202 21.82 5.74 14.83
CA PHE A 202 21.59 6.41 16.10
C PHE A 202 20.11 6.30 16.49
N ALA A 203 19.85 5.92 17.75
CA ALA A 203 18.52 5.61 18.24
C ALA A 203 18.27 6.19 19.64
N ARG A 204 16.99 6.40 19.99
CA ARG A 204 16.54 6.70 21.34
C ARG A 204 15.94 5.45 21.98
N LEU A 205 16.54 4.99 23.08
CA LEU A 205 16.14 3.73 23.73
C LEU A 205 15.20 3.95 24.92
N ALA A 206 15.33 5.09 25.60
CA ALA A 206 14.55 5.47 26.79
C ALA A 206 14.47 7.01 26.89
N PRO A 207 13.75 7.59 27.85
CA PRO A 207 13.55 9.04 27.93
C PRO A 207 14.84 9.88 27.88
N THR A 208 15.93 9.42 28.51
CA THR A 208 17.25 10.07 28.50
C THR A 208 18.34 9.22 27.88
N GLU A 209 18.00 8.01 27.40
CA GLU A 209 18.98 7.06 26.89
C GLU A 209 18.96 7.00 25.37
N PHE A 210 20.14 7.11 24.79
CA PHE A 210 20.40 6.98 23.37
C PHE A 210 21.38 5.85 23.12
N ALA A 211 21.45 5.37 21.89
CA ALA A 211 22.46 4.43 21.47
C ALA A 211 22.91 4.71 20.04
N LEU A 212 24.15 4.39 19.77
CA LEU A 212 24.75 4.42 18.44
C LEU A 212 25.34 3.04 18.15
N ALA A 213 25.05 2.51 16.97
CA ALA A 213 25.69 1.31 16.46
C ALA A 213 26.44 1.65 15.17
N THR A 214 27.66 1.18 15.07
CA THR A 214 28.52 1.33 13.88
C THR A 214 28.88 -0.05 13.35
N PRO A 215 28.56 -0.36 12.09
CA PRO A 215 29.02 -1.58 11.44
C PRO A 215 30.52 -1.43 11.14
N SER A 216 31.24 -2.54 11.12
CA SER A 216 32.67 -2.58 10.75
C SER A 216 33.55 -1.68 11.62
N ALA A 217 33.28 -1.63 12.95
CA ALA A 217 34.19 -1.01 13.88
C ALA A 217 35.53 -1.73 13.87
N ASN A 218 36.63 -1.00 13.59
CA ASN A 218 37.93 -1.63 13.44
C ASN A 218 38.58 -2.01 14.77
N ASP A 219 38.41 -1.17 15.79
CA ASP A 219 38.97 -1.39 17.11
C ASP A 219 38.28 -0.57 18.22
N ALA A 220 38.64 -0.83 19.47
CA ALA A 220 38.17 -0.10 20.66
C ALA A 220 38.53 1.38 20.62
N ARG A 221 39.65 1.73 19.98
CA ARG A 221 40.11 3.13 19.89
C ARG A 221 39.19 3.96 19.00
N GLU A 222 38.71 3.40 17.92
CA GLU A 222 37.76 4.08 17.02
C GLU A 222 36.46 4.41 17.78
N LEU A 223 35.93 3.48 18.55
CA LEU A 223 34.73 3.71 19.37
C LEU A 223 34.98 4.68 20.52
N ALA A 224 36.16 4.64 21.12
CA ALA A 224 36.54 5.64 22.13
C ALA A 224 36.55 7.06 21.54
N LEU A 225 37.12 7.23 20.35
CA LEU A 225 37.12 8.50 19.63
C LEU A 225 35.68 8.97 19.25
N LEU A 226 34.83 8.01 18.85
CA LEU A 226 33.42 8.32 18.56
C LEU A 226 32.67 8.75 19.84
N ALA A 227 32.85 8.02 20.94
CA ALA A 227 32.26 8.37 22.23
C ALA A 227 32.76 9.77 22.72
N GLN A 228 34.04 10.06 22.55
CA GLN A 228 34.61 11.36 22.87
C GLN A 228 34.00 12.46 22.00
N ARG A 229 33.85 12.25 20.70
CA ARG A 229 33.18 13.20 19.78
C ARG A 229 31.75 13.48 20.20
N LEU A 230 30.96 12.44 20.55
CA LEU A 230 29.58 12.63 21.04
C LEU A 230 29.55 13.47 22.33
N ARG A 231 30.47 13.24 23.24
CA ARG A 231 30.61 14.03 24.48
C ARG A 231 30.98 15.49 24.18
N ASP A 232 31.93 15.71 23.28
CA ASP A 232 32.42 17.05 22.96
C ASP A 232 31.36 17.90 22.26
N VAL A 233 30.53 17.28 21.41
CA VAL A 233 29.38 17.91 20.76
C VAL A 233 28.34 18.44 21.76
N LEU A 234 28.17 17.76 22.91
CA LEU A 234 27.27 18.23 23.97
C LEU A 234 27.86 19.34 24.82
N ASN A 235 29.18 19.37 24.99
CA ASN A 235 29.89 20.32 25.80
C ASN A 235 30.35 21.57 24.99
N ASP A 236 29.94 21.71 23.73
CA ASP A 236 30.28 22.84 22.87
C ASP A 236 29.64 24.15 23.43
N PRO A 237 30.44 25.06 24.03
CA PRO A 237 29.91 26.30 24.63
C PRO A 237 29.38 27.28 23.57
N ALA A 238 29.69 27.06 22.30
CA ALA A 238 29.27 27.98 21.21
C ALA A 238 27.81 27.80 20.80
N GLN A 239 27.12 26.82 21.34
CA GLN A 239 25.75 26.46 20.90
C GLN A 239 24.75 26.42 22.08
N PRO A 240 24.11 27.56 22.43
CA PRO A 240 22.99 27.54 23.36
C PRO A 240 21.82 26.70 22.78
N PRO A 241 20.93 26.11 23.57
CA PRO A 241 20.60 26.46 24.97
C PRO A 241 21.30 25.61 26.04
N LEU A 242 22.32 24.84 25.69
CA LEU A 242 23.01 23.96 26.63
C LEU A 242 24.08 24.68 27.50
N ALA A 243 24.44 25.90 27.14
CA ALA A 243 25.57 26.63 27.75
C ALA A 243 25.44 26.86 29.26
N ASP A 244 24.21 27.04 29.76
CA ASP A 244 23.96 27.38 31.17
C ASP A 244 23.47 26.24 32.04
N THR A 245 23.33 25.04 31.44
CA THR A 245 22.79 23.87 32.17
C THR A 245 23.86 22.80 32.32
N PRO A 246 24.13 22.30 33.53
CA PRO A 246 25.16 21.27 33.76
C PRO A 246 24.67 19.91 33.24
N ILE A 247 24.70 19.73 31.94
CA ILE A 247 24.38 18.47 31.26
C ILE A 247 25.65 17.66 31.07
N GLY A 248 25.55 16.38 31.28
CA GLY A 248 26.66 15.47 31.07
C GLY A 248 26.22 14.19 30.40
N THR A 249 27.16 13.36 30.02
CA THR A 249 26.91 12.03 29.45
C THR A 249 27.60 10.94 30.26
N SER A 250 26.96 9.78 30.31
CA SER A 250 27.59 8.51 30.72
C SER A 250 27.52 7.59 29.51
N ILE A 251 28.67 7.14 29.02
CA ILE A 251 28.76 6.36 27.80
C ILE A 251 29.36 4.99 28.11
N GLY A 252 28.65 3.93 27.72
CA GLY A 252 29.14 2.55 27.77
C GLY A 252 29.40 2.03 26.37
N VAL A 253 30.47 1.30 26.19
CA VAL A 253 30.92 0.77 24.90
C VAL A 253 31.03 -0.74 24.96
N ALA A 254 30.51 -1.40 23.95
CA ALA A 254 30.63 -2.82 23.72
C ALA A 254 30.86 -3.19 22.26
N PHE A 255 31.37 -4.37 22.00
CA PHE A 255 31.66 -4.88 20.67
C PHE A 255 31.07 -6.27 20.47
N PHE A 256 30.71 -6.57 19.26
CA PHE A 256 30.59 -7.93 18.76
C PHE A 256 31.86 -8.26 17.96
N PRO A 257 32.47 -9.45 18.11
CA PRO A 257 32.05 -10.56 18.97
C PRO A 257 32.63 -10.55 20.38
N GLU A 258 33.53 -9.62 20.75
CA GLU A 258 34.36 -9.69 21.98
C GLU A 258 33.55 -9.70 23.27
N HIS A 259 32.42 -8.99 23.31
CA HIS A 259 31.64 -8.82 24.54
C HIS A 259 30.36 -9.64 24.56
N ALA A 260 29.89 -10.14 23.40
CA ALA A 260 28.76 -11.05 23.29
C ALA A 260 28.61 -11.61 21.88
N ASP A 261 27.89 -12.73 21.76
CA ASP A 261 27.64 -13.41 20.48
C ASP A 261 26.37 -12.97 19.76
N ASP A 262 25.48 -12.20 20.40
CA ASP A 262 24.21 -11.78 19.84
C ASP A 262 23.88 -10.32 20.14
N SER A 263 22.84 -9.81 19.51
CA SER A 263 22.40 -8.41 19.61
C SER A 263 21.95 -8.04 21.03
N ALA A 264 21.27 -8.94 21.72
CA ALA A 264 20.79 -8.71 23.08
C ALA A 264 21.95 -8.64 24.07
N GLY A 265 22.94 -9.52 23.93
CA GLY A 265 24.15 -9.55 24.75
C GLY A 265 25.02 -8.32 24.57
N VAL A 266 25.25 -7.86 23.31
CA VAL A 266 26.03 -6.65 23.03
C VAL A 266 25.34 -5.40 23.59
N LEU A 267 24.02 -5.29 23.46
CA LEU A 267 23.25 -4.21 24.07
C LEU A 267 23.31 -4.23 25.58
N ALA A 268 23.19 -5.40 26.20
CA ALA A 268 23.30 -5.56 27.65
C ALA A 268 24.70 -5.21 28.15
N ALA A 269 25.75 -5.61 27.42
CA ALA A 269 27.14 -5.27 27.73
C ALA A 269 27.39 -3.74 27.67
N ALA A 270 26.91 -3.07 26.62
CA ALA A 270 26.98 -1.61 26.49
C ALA A 270 26.22 -0.90 27.62
N SER A 271 25.01 -1.39 27.96
CA SER A 271 24.20 -0.83 29.05
C SER A 271 24.86 -1.00 30.42
N ALA A 272 25.48 -2.16 30.69
CA ALA A 272 26.23 -2.40 31.92
C ALA A 272 27.44 -1.46 32.04
N ALA A 273 28.19 -1.27 30.96
CA ALA A 273 29.31 -0.32 30.90
C ALA A 273 28.82 1.12 31.12
N MET A 274 27.74 1.56 30.50
CA MET A 274 27.12 2.88 30.68
C MET A 274 26.70 3.10 32.15
N SER A 275 26.11 2.09 32.76
CA SER A 275 25.75 2.14 34.18
C SER A 275 26.98 2.24 35.10
N ALA A 276 28.11 1.60 34.77
CA ALA A 276 29.37 1.77 35.43
C ALA A 276 29.93 3.20 35.27
N ALA A 277 29.90 3.74 34.06
CA ALA A 277 30.30 5.11 33.80
C ALA A 277 29.47 6.12 34.62
N ARG A 278 28.14 5.91 34.72
CA ARG A 278 27.25 6.74 35.52
C ARG A 278 27.57 6.72 37.02
N ARG A 279 27.92 5.57 37.55
CA ARG A 279 28.36 5.45 38.97
C ARG A 279 29.69 6.12 39.23
N ALA A 280 30.59 6.18 38.25
CA ALA A 280 31.90 6.85 38.38
C ALA A 280 31.77 8.41 38.37
N GLY A 281 30.60 8.95 37.94
CA GLY A 281 30.32 10.36 37.92
C GLY A 281 29.80 10.84 36.57
N ARG A 282 29.64 12.17 36.43
CA ARG A 282 29.21 12.79 35.17
C ARG A 282 30.36 12.83 34.16
N ASN A 283 30.04 12.71 32.86
CA ASN A 283 31.01 12.77 31.76
C ASN A 283 32.05 11.64 31.74
N HIS A 284 31.67 10.45 32.21
CA HIS A 284 32.52 9.28 32.18
C HIS A 284 32.23 8.37 30.98
N LEU A 285 33.28 7.78 30.48
CA LEU A 285 33.26 6.72 29.47
C LEU A 285 33.73 5.41 30.12
N ALA A 286 33.01 4.33 29.93
CA ALA A 286 33.44 3.00 30.34
C ALA A 286 33.30 1.99 29.19
N PHE A 287 34.28 1.12 29.07
CA PHE A 287 34.21 -0.07 28.24
C PHE A 287 33.70 -1.23 29.10
N ASN A 288 32.93 -2.12 28.46
CA ASN A 288 32.63 -3.39 29.14
C ASN A 288 33.92 -4.16 29.36
N ALA A 289 34.09 -4.74 30.55
CA ALA A 289 35.22 -5.63 30.80
C ALA A 289 35.05 -6.89 29.95
N ILE A 290 36.04 -7.26 29.15
CA ILE A 290 36.06 -8.53 28.42
C ILE A 290 35.97 -9.61 29.49
N ALA A 291 34.97 -10.49 29.41
CA ALA A 291 34.94 -11.65 30.29
C ALA A 291 36.18 -12.50 29.94
N ALA A 292 37.09 -12.60 30.94
CA ALA A 292 38.32 -13.36 30.81
C ALA A 292 38.01 -14.86 30.78
#